data_125b1e650d1513cda952ae38cab29d0b
#
_entry.id   125b1e650d1513cda952ae38cab29d0b
#
_cell.length_a   1.000
_cell.length_b   1.000
_cell.length_c   1.000
_cell.angle_alpha   90.00
_cell.angle_beta   90.00
_cell.angle_gamma   90.00
#
_symmetry.space_group_name_H-M   'P 1'
#
loop_
_entity.id
_entity.type
_entity.pdbx_description
1 polymer ?
#
loop_
_entity_poly.entity_id
_entity_poly.type
_entity_poly.pdbx_seq_one_letter_code
_entity_poly.pdbx_strand_id
1 'polypeptide(L)' 'MAKIKIYVTSKKGILDPAGRAVESALHSLGYKAVANVHIGKYIELELSGSRPVREQVEEMCRKLLANPVIEDYHFEVLEK' A
#
# COMPACT_ATOMS: atom_id res chain seq x y z
N MET A 1 2.39 -15.24 17.61
CA MET A 1 2.96 -14.37 16.58
C MET A 1 1.87 -13.94 15.62
N ALA A 2 1.82 -12.69 15.26
CA ALA A 2 0.83 -12.16 14.35
C ALA A 2 1.45 -11.90 12.99
N LYS A 3 0.74 -12.23 11.93
CA LYS A 3 1.13 -11.91 10.57
C LYS A 3 0.36 -10.66 10.14
N ILE A 4 1.06 -9.68 9.63
CA ILE A 4 0.48 -8.40 9.24
C ILE A 4 0.64 -8.22 7.74
N LYS A 5 -0.45 -7.86 7.08
CA LYS A 5 -0.44 -7.52 5.65
C LYS A 5 -0.81 -6.05 5.54
N ILE A 6 0.06 -5.27 4.93
CA ILE A 6 -0.10 -3.82 4.83
C ILE A 6 -0.19 -3.43 3.37
N TYR A 7 -1.20 -2.64 3.04
CA TYR A 7 -1.44 -2.14 1.69
C TYR A 7 -1.29 -0.63 1.71
N VAL A 8 -0.37 -0.12 0.90
CA VAL A 8 -0.09 1.31 0.80
C VAL A 8 -0.42 1.77 -0.62
N THR A 9 -1.26 2.78 -0.75
CA THR A 9 -1.67 3.33 -2.04
C THR A 9 -1.53 4.84 -2.03
N SER A 10 -1.41 5.45 -3.22
CA SER A 10 -1.37 6.90 -3.34
C SER A 10 -2.73 7.50 -3.02
N LYS A 11 -2.74 8.64 -2.36
CA LYS A 11 -3.97 9.37 -2.09
C LYS A 11 -4.62 9.84 -3.39
N LYS A 12 -5.94 9.95 -3.37
CA LYS A 12 -6.70 10.44 -4.50
C LYS A 12 -6.24 11.86 -4.85
N GLY A 13 -6.01 12.11 -6.13
CA GLY A 13 -5.57 13.42 -6.59
C GLY A 13 -4.07 13.63 -6.59
N ILE A 14 -3.30 12.68 -6.05
CA ILE A 14 -1.84 12.75 -6.07
C ILE A 14 -1.34 12.12 -7.37
N LEU A 15 -0.33 12.76 -7.98
CA LEU A 15 0.29 12.24 -9.19
C LEU A 15 0.96 10.89 -8.91
N ASP A 16 0.64 9.92 -9.74
CA ASP A 16 1.22 8.58 -9.67
C ASP A 16 1.94 8.27 -10.98
N PRO A 17 3.21 8.69 -11.11
CA PRO A 17 3.93 8.50 -12.36
C PRO A 17 4.12 7.03 -12.74
N ALA A 18 4.27 6.15 -11.75
CA ALA A 18 4.39 4.71 -12.02
C ALA A 18 3.09 4.14 -12.57
N GLY A 19 1.96 4.50 -11.99
CA GLY A 19 0.66 4.07 -12.47
C GLY A 19 0.36 4.58 -13.87
N ARG A 20 0.71 5.83 -14.16
CA ARG A 20 0.52 6.40 -15.48
C ARG A 20 1.39 5.71 -16.52
N ALA A 21 2.62 5.35 -16.15
CA ALA A 21 3.51 4.64 -17.06
C ALA A 21 2.96 3.27 -17.42
N VAL A 22 2.42 2.56 -16.45
CA VAL A 22 1.80 1.25 -16.68
C VAL A 22 0.56 1.40 -17.57
N GLU A 23 -0.27 2.39 -17.29
CA GLU A 23 -1.47 2.64 -18.09
C GLU A 23 -1.11 2.91 -19.56
N SER A 24 -0.10 3.74 -19.77
CA SER A 24 0.36 4.07 -21.12
C SER A 24 0.90 2.84 -21.85
N ALA A 25 1.67 2.00 -21.12
CA ALA A 25 2.20 0.77 -21.70
C ALA A 25 1.09 -0.20 -22.09
N LEU A 26 0.05 -0.32 -21.25
CA LEU A 26 -1.10 -1.17 -21.54
C LEU A 26 -1.86 -0.67 -22.76
N HIS A 27 -2.03 0.64 -22.89
CA HIS A 27 -2.67 1.21 -24.09
C HIS A 27 -1.87 0.88 -25.35
N SER A 28 -0.53 0.95 -25.28
CA SER A 28 0.33 0.60 -26.39
C SER A 28 0.24 -0.85 -26.80
N LEU A 29 -0.09 -1.73 -25.84
CA LEU A 29 -0.27 -3.14 -26.12
C LEU A 29 -1.67 -3.48 -26.64
N GLY A 30 -2.55 -2.50 -26.76
CA GLY A 30 -3.88 -2.69 -27.29
C GLY A 30 -5.01 -2.69 -26.27
N TYR A 31 -4.68 -2.55 -24.98
CA TYR A 31 -5.69 -2.55 -23.92
C TYR A 31 -6.23 -1.14 -23.70
N LYS A 32 -6.98 -0.63 -24.67
CA LYS A 32 -7.43 0.75 -24.68
C LYS A 32 -8.49 1.09 -23.63
N ALA A 33 -9.17 0.08 -23.10
CA ALA A 33 -10.21 0.30 -22.10
C ALA A 33 -9.66 0.44 -20.67
N VAL A 34 -8.36 0.23 -20.49
CA VAL A 34 -7.74 0.36 -19.16
C VAL A 34 -7.67 1.84 -18.77
N ALA A 35 -8.06 2.14 -17.54
CA ALA A 35 -8.05 3.50 -17.01
C ALA A 35 -7.78 3.48 -15.52
N ASN A 36 -7.30 4.61 -15.01
CA ASN A 36 -7.11 4.83 -13.56
C ASN A 36 -6.19 3.80 -12.91
N VAL A 37 -5.06 3.55 -13.55
CA VAL A 37 -4.07 2.61 -13.02
C VAL A 37 -3.28 3.29 -11.91
N HIS A 38 -3.20 2.62 -10.75
CA HIS A 38 -2.43 3.09 -9.61
C HIS A 38 -1.50 1.99 -9.15
N ILE A 39 -0.30 2.36 -8.77
CA ILE A 39 0.70 1.43 -8.24
C ILE A 39 0.85 1.71 -6.76
N GLY A 40 0.82 0.65 -5.97
CA GLY A 40 0.99 0.74 -4.53
C GLY A 40 2.02 -0.25 -4.04
N LYS A 41 2.17 -0.31 -2.72
CA LYS A 41 3.07 -1.26 -2.07
C LYS A 41 2.27 -2.27 -1.27
N TYR A 42 2.78 -3.48 -1.23
CA TYR A 42 2.24 -4.52 -0.38
C TYR A 42 3.38 -5.02 0.52
N ILE A 43 3.16 -4.96 1.82
CA ILE A 43 4.18 -5.32 2.81
C ILE A 43 3.65 -6.43 3.69
N GLU A 44 4.44 -7.48 3.90
CA GLU A 44 4.13 -8.52 4.87
C GLU A 44 5.18 -8.50 5.96
N LEU A 45 4.74 -8.61 7.20
CA LEU A 45 5.66 -8.76 8.32
C LEU A 45 5.03 -9.64 9.40
N GLU A 46 5.87 -10.14 10.27
CA GLU A 46 5.44 -10.90 11.43
C GLU A 46 5.85 -10.13 12.68
N LEU A 47 4.95 -10.09 13.65
CA LEU A 47 5.15 -9.32 14.85
C LEU A 47 4.92 -10.21 16.07
N SER A 48 5.88 -10.24 16.95
CA SER A 48 5.79 -10.99 18.20
C SER A 48 5.93 -10.04 19.39
N GLY A 49 5.49 -10.48 20.57
CA GLY A 49 5.58 -9.70 21.77
C GLY A 49 4.23 -9.46 22.41
N SER A 50 4.22 -8.74 23.51
CA SER A 50 3.04 -8.52 24.33
C SER A 50 2.37 -7.15 24.12
N ARG A 51 2.99 -6.28 23.35
CA ARG A 51 2.40 -4.96 23.07
C ARG A 51 1.24 -5.08 22.08
N PRO A 52 0.27 -4.16 22.13
CA PRO A 52 -0.85 -4.20 21.19
C PRO A 52 -0.38 -4.13 19.73
N VAL A 53 -0.80 -5.13 18.96
CA VAL A 53 -0.33 -5.28 17.58
C VAL A 53 -0.79 -4.11 16.70
N ARG A 54 -2.06 -3.74 16.79
CA ARG A 54 -2.59 -2.69 15.93
C ARG A 54 -1.91 -1.35 16.15
N GLU A 55 -1.65 -0.98 17.40
CA GLU A 55 -0.98 0.26 17.72
C GLU A 55 0.45 0.30 17.17
N GLN A 56 1.16 -0.82 17.28
CA GLN A 56 2.50 -0.90 16.73
C GLN A 56 2.51 -0.77 15.22
N VAL A 57 1.59 -1.44 14.53
CA VAL A 57 1.51 -1.39 13.07
C VAL A 57 1.13 0.02 12.60
N GLU A 58 0.17 0.65 13.28
CA GLU A 58 -0.19 2.04 12.97
C GLU A 58 1.02 2.97 13.07
N GLU A 59 1.80 2.80 14.11
CA GLU A 59 2.99 3.60 14.34
C GLU A 59 4.04 3.35 13.25
N MET A 60 4.25 2.09 12.89
CA MET A 60 5.18 1.74 11.82
C MET A 60 4.78 2.37 10.49
N CYS A 61 3.50 2.33 10.16
CA CYS A 61 3.00 2.92 8.92
C CYS A 61 3.22 4.42 8.90
N ARG A 62 2.90 5.10 9.99
CA ARG A 62 3.07 6.55 10.05
C ARG A 62 4.52 7.00 10.01
N LYS A 63 5.41 6.20 10.62
CA LYS A 63 6.82 6.61 10.75
C LYS A 63 7.68 6.21 9.57
N LEU A 64 7.35 5.12 8.88
CA LEU A 64 8.23 4.56 7.87
C LEU A 64 7.52 3.98 6.64
N LEU A 65 6.51 3.14 6.85
CA LEU A 65 5.99 2.29 5.77
C LEU A 65 5.15 3.04 4.76
N ALA A 66 4.50 4.11 5.18
CA ALA A 66 3.69 4.95 4.31
C ALA A 66 4.03 6.41 4.55
N ASN A 67 3.89 7.23 3.51
CA ASN A 67 4.01 8.67 3.66
C ASN A 67 2.60 9.24 3.83
N PRO A 68 2.18 9.63 5.05
CA PRO A 68 0.81 10.04 5.30
C PRO A 68 0.38 11.32 4.58
N VAL A 69 1.33 12.06 4.02
CA VAL A 69 1.01 13.25 3.24
C VAL A 69 0.47 12.88 1.86
N ILE A 70 1.05 11.85 1.23
CA ILE A 70 0.72 11.49 -0.15
C ILE A 70 0.19 10.07 -0.31
N GLU A 71 0.17 9.27 0.75
CA GLU A 71 -0.25 7.87 0.70
C GLU A 71 -1.30 7.55 1.74
N ASP A 72 -2.20 6.64 1.38
CA ASP A 72 -3.13 6.02 2.31
C ASP A 72 -2.66 4.60 2.56
N TYR A 73 -3.03 4.06 3.71
CA TYR A 73 -2.70 2.69 4.02
C TYR A 73 -3.83 2.01 4.78
N HIS A 74 -3.87 0.70 4.67
CA HIS A 74 -4.68 -0.13 5.57
C HIS A 74 -3.94 -1.43 5.81
N PHE A 75 -4.32 -2.13 6.85
CA PHE A 75 -3.65 -3.38 7.17
C PHE A 75 -4.62 -4.41 7.75
N GLU A 76 -4.22 -5.68 7.62
CA GLU A 76 -4.94 -6.80 8.18
C GLU A 76 -4.03 -7.50 9.18
N VAL A 77 -4.58 -7.90 10.31
CA VAL A 77 -3.86 -8.65 11.33
C VAL A 77 -4.41 -10.08 11.35
N LEU A 78 -3.53 -11.04 11.10
CA LEU A 78 -3.86 -12.45 11.13
C LEU A 78 -3.09 -13.09 12.29
N GLU A 79 -3.81 -13.50 13.30
CA GLU A 79 -3.21 -14.13 14.48
C GLU A 79 -3.22 -15.64 14.34
N LYS A 80 -2.11 -16.24 14.81
CA LYS A 80 -1.99 -17.70 14.84
C LYS A 80 -1.92 -18.18 16.26
#